data_1375bd076eabcc4341d21d96b16a7f34
#
_entry.id   1375bd076eabcc4341d21d96b16a7f34
#
_cell.length_a   1.000
_cell.length_b   1.000
_cell.length_c   1.000
_cell.angle_alpha   90.00
_cell.angle_beta   90.00
_cell.angle_gamma   90.00
#
_symmetry.space_group_name_H-M   'P 1'
#
loop_
_entity.id
_entity.type
_entity.pdbx_description
1 polymer ?
#
loop_
_entity_poly.entity_id
_entity_poly.type
_entity_poly.pdbx_seq_one_letter_code
_entity_poly.pdbx_strand_id
1 'polypeptide(L)'
;MSSTEQTLSIIKPDAVERNLDNEIKEMFKSKGFKIVKEKKIQIEKVEAETFYKVHETKPFYNDLCSYLSSGPIVVMVLEKENAVLANRELMGATNPKEATDGTIRKKYGISIDKNSVHGSDSIENAKIEINFFFKD
;
A
#
# COMPACT_ATOMS: atom_id res chain seq x y z
N MET A 1 21.42 3.18 18.04
CA MET A 1 20.54 2.02 17.83
C MET A 1 19.58 2.28 16.71
N SER A 2 19.50 1.36 15.78
CA SER A 2 18.53 1.49 14.72
C SER A 2 17.14 1.20 15.25
N SER A 3 16.16 1.98 14.81
CA SER A 3 14.75 1.78 15.15
C SER A 3 14.08 1.03 14.02
N THR A 4 13.89 -0.27 14.23
CA THR A 4 13.13 -1.06 13.29
C THR A 4 11.65 -0.72 13.41
N GLU A 5 11.04 -0.36 12.29
CA GLU A 5 9.63 -0.02 12.20
C GLU A 5 8.89 -0.99 11.30
N GLN A 6 7.60 -1.08 11.50
CA GLN A 6 6.72 -1.81 10.59
C GLN A 6 5.75 -0.84 9.95
N THR A 7 5.42 -1.10 8.69
CA THR A 7 4.41 -0.34 7.97
C THR A 7 3.52 -1.29 7.20
N LEU A 8 2.30 -0.87 6.92
CA LEU A 8 1.41 -1.64 6.08
C LEU A 8 1.57 -1.23 4.62
N SER A 9 1.65 -2.20 3.74
CA SER A 9 1.62 -1.97 2.29
C SER A 9 0.50 -2.79 1.68
N ILE A 10 -0.16 -2.20 0.69
CA ILE A 10 -1.18 -2.88 -0.09
C ILE A 10 -0.77 -2.78 -1.56
N ILE A 11 -0.73 -3.93 -2.23
CA ILE A 11 -0.63 -3.94 -3.69
C ILE A 11 -2.06 -3.93 -4.18
N LYS A 12 -2.43 -2.86 -4.89
CA LYS A 12 -3.82 -2.58 -5.27
C LYS A 12 -4.29 -3.43 -6.44
N PRO A 13 -5.60 -3.51 -6.68
CA PRO A 13 -6.15 -4.37 -7.73
C PRO A 13 -5.55 -4.14 -9.13
N ASP A 14 -5.21 -2.91 -9.49
CA ASP A 14 -4.62 -2.63 -10.80
C ASP A 14 -3.31 -3.37 -11.03
N ALA A 15 -2.47 -3.46 -9.98
CA ALA A 15 -1.20 -4.15 -10.08
C ALA A 15 -1.37 -5.66 -9.96
N VAL A 16 -2.25 -6.13 -9.08
CA VAL A 16 -2.51 -7.57 -8.95
C VAL A 16 -3.10 -8.13 -10.24
N GLU A 17 -4.04 -7.40 -10.85
CA GLU A 17 -4.66 -7.79 -12.11
C GLU A 17 -3.62 -7.97 -13.23
N ARG A 18 -2.58 -7.15 -13.22
CA ARG A 18 -1.50 -7.21 -14.21
C ARG A 18 -0.38 -8.18 -13.81
N ASN A 19 -0.58 -8.93 -12.72
CA ASN A 19 0.40 -9.89 -12.19
C ASN A 19 1.73 -9.24 -11.81
N LEU A 20 1.67 -8.02 -11.27
CA LEU A 20 2.87 -7.27 -10.87
C LEU A 20 3.24 -7.45 -9.40
N ASP A 21 2.45 -8.20 -8.64
CA ASP A 21 2.66 -8.35 -7.20
C ASP A 21 4.05 -8.92 -6.87
N ASN A 22 4.52 -9.92 -7.60
CA ASN A 22 5.85 -10.48 -7.35
C ASN A 22 6.96 -9.49 -7.68
N GLU A 23 6.82 -8.73 -8.77
CA GLU A 23 7.80 -7.71 -9.16
C GLU A 23 7.88 -6.59 -8.13
N ILE A 24 6.73 -6.15 -7.63
CA ILE A 24 6.67 -5.13 -6.58
C ILE A 24 7.30 -5.64 -5.29
N LYS A 25 7.03 -6.90 -4.90
CA LYS A 25 7.67 -7.51 -3.74
C LYS A 25 9.18 -7.54 -3.88
N GLU A 26 9.69 -7.85 -5.06
CA GLU A 26 11.13 -7.84 -5.32
C GLU A 26 11.72 -6.44 -5.18
N MET A 27 10.99 -5.40 -5.57
CA MET A 27 11.45 -4.02 -5.36
C MET A 27 11.62 -3.72 -3.87
N PHE A 28 10.67 -4.16 -3.03
CA PHE A 28 10.81 -3.99 -1.59
C PHE A 28 12.03 -4.73 -1.06
N LYS A 29 12.21 -5.98 -1.44
CA LYS A 29 13.34 -6.78 -0.98
C LYS A 29 14.68 -6.17 -1.42
N SER A 30 14.75 -5.66 -2.64
CA SER A 30 15.98 -5.04 -3.15
C SER A 30 16.37 -3.77 -2.41
N LYS A 31 15.40 -3.13 -1.74
CA LYS A 31 15.65 -1.92 -0.95
C LYS A 31 15.80 -2.22 0.54
N GLY A 32 15.93 -3.49 0.91
CA GLY A 32 16.20 -3.88 2.28
C GLY A 32 14.97 -4.07 3.17
N PHE A 33 13.78 -4.07 2.59
CA PHE A 33 12.57 -4.36 3.36
C PHE A 33 12.43 -5.86 3.60
N LYS A 34 12.00 -6.21 4.82
CA LYS A 34 11.61 -7.58 5.14
C LYS A 34 10.09 -7.65 5.09
N ILE A 35 9.56 -8.62 4.37
CA ILE A 35 8.12 -8.89 4.35
C ILE A 35 7.84 -9.85 5.51
N VAL A 36 7.30 -9.29 6.60
CA VAL A 36 7.05 -10.05 7.83
C VAL A 36 5.80 -10.89 7.73
N LYS A 37 4.76 -10.33 7.14
CA LYS A 37 3.48 -11.00 6.92
C LYS A 37 2.94 -10.57 5.57
N GLU A 38 2.23 -11.48 4.91
CA GLU A 38 1.52 -11.14 3.68
C GLU A 38 0.32 -12.05 3.49
N LYS A 39 -0.70 -11.54 2.81
CA LYS A 39 -1.81 -12.36 2.35
C LYS A 39 -2.46 -11.71 1.14
N LYS A 40 -3.01 -12.54 0.26
CA LYS A 40 -3.75 -12.10 -0.91
C LYS A 40 -5.23 -12.32 -0.62
N ILE A 41 -6.00 -11.26 -0.64
CA ILE A 41 -7.43 -11.29 -0.27
C ILE A 41 -8.21 -10.37 -1.17
N GLN A 42 -9.53 -10.54 -1.18
CA GLN A 42 -10.44 -9.56 -1.75
C GLN A 42 -11.37 -9.12 -0.62
N ILE A 43 -11.42 -7.81 -0.37
CA ILE A 43 -12.25 -7.26 0.69
C ILE A 43 -13.58 -6.79 0.11
N GLU A 44 -14.58 -6.67 0.98
CA GLU A 44 -15.87 -6.09 0.62
C GLU A 44 -15.79 -4.57 0.71
N LYS A 45 -16.69 -3.88 0.01
CA LYS A 45 -16.71 -2.42 0.01
C LYS A 45 -16.85 -1.85 1.43
N VAL A 46 -17.65 -2.50 2.29
CA VAL A 46 -17.83 -2.05 3.67
C VAL A 46 -16.51 -2.10 4.45
N GLU A 47 -15.65 -3.08 4.16
CA GLU A 47 -14.34 -3.16 4.78
C GLU A 47 -13.42 -2.04 4.28
N ALA A 48 -13.47 -1.73 2.98
CA ALA A 48 -12.72 -0.62 2.41
C ALA A 48 -13.19 0.71 3.00
N GLU A 49 -14.49 0.88 3.21
CA GLU A 49 -15.04 2.07 3.84
C GLU A 49 -14.52 2.25 5.27
N THR A 50 -14.41 1.16 6.01
CA THR A 50 -13.85 1.20 7.37
C THR A 50 -12.36 1.55 7.34
N PHE A 51 -11.62 0.96 6.42
CA PHE A 51 -10.19 1.21 6.27
C PHE A 51 -9.90 2.68 5.91
N TYR A 52 -10.69 3.25 5.00
CA TYR A 52 -10.52 4.62 4.55
C TYR A 52 -11.39 5.64 5.29
N LYS A 53 -11.92 5.30 6.45
CA LYS A 53 -12.84 6.15 7.19
C LYS A 53 -12.34 7.57 7.42
N VAL A 54 -11.02 7.75 7.57
CA VAL A 54 -10.42 9.08 7.73
C VAL A 54 -10.65 9.98 6.51
N HIS A 55 -11.01 9.41 5.38
CA HIS A 55 -11.27 10.14 4.13
C HIS A 55 -12.76 10.24 3.80
N GLU A 56 -13.66 9.84 4.71
CA GLU A 56 -15.09 9.73 4.42
C GLU A 56 -15.76 11.02 3.96
N THR A 57 -15.19 12.17 4.30
CA THR A 57 -15.73 13.48 3.90
C THR A 57 -15.21 13.95 2.55
N LYS A 58 -14.29 13.22 1.94
CA LYS A 58 -13.64 13.65 0.70
C LYS A 58 -14.42 13.15 -0.51
N PRO A 59 -14.47 13.95 -1.61
CA PRO A 59 -15.25 13.57 -2.80
C PRO A 59 -14.85 12.23 -3.41
N PHE A 60 -13.58 11.87 -3.32
CA PHE A 60 -13.06 10.62 -3.91
C PHE A 60 -13.27 9.38 -3.04
N TYR A 61 -13.82 9.53 -1.84
CA TYR A 61 -13.93 8.43 -0.87
C TYR A 61 -14.67 7.22 -1.43
N ASN A 62 -15.84 7.43 -2.04
CA ASN A 62 -16.64 6.33 -2.58
C ASN A 62 -15.90 5.57 -3.69
N ASP A 63 -15.26 6.31 -4.59
CA ASP A 63 -14.50 5.72 -5.69
C ASP A 63 -13.30 4.94 -5.17
N LEU A 64 -12.61 5.49 -4.17
CA LEU A 64 -11.46 4.83 -3.54
C LEU A 64 -11.86 3.50 -2.91
N CYS A 65 -12.97 3.48 -2.17
CA CYS A 65 -13.47 2.27 -1.53
C CYS A 65 -13.94 1.24 -2.55
N SER A 66 -14.66 1.68 -3.57
CA SER A 66 -15.13 0.80 -4.65
C SER A 66 -13.95 0.18 -5.38
N TYR A 67 -12.91 0.97 -5.64
CA TYR A 67 -11.74 0.51 -6.34
C TYR A 67 -10.97 -0.54 -5.52
N LEU A 68 -10.70 -0.25 -4.24
CA LEU A 68 -9.94 -1.18 -3.41
C LEU A 68 -10.62 -2.53 -3.26
N SER A 69 -11.95 -2.54 -3.26
CA SER A 69 -12.74 -3.77 -3.13
C SER A 69 -13.07 -4.43 -4.47
N SER A 70 -12.63 -3.85 -5.59
CA SER A 70 -13.02 -4.32 -6.93
C SER A 70 -12.33 -5.61 -7.38
N GLY A 71 -11.25 -6.00 -6.72
CA GLY A 71 -10.49 -7.20 -7.07
C GLY A 71 -9.53 -7.59 -5.98
N PRO A 72 -8.77 -8.66 -6.18
CA PRO A 72 -7.79 -9.11 -5.18
C PRO A 72 -6.72 -8.06 -4.92
N ILE A 73 -6.29 -8.00 -3.66
CA ILE A 73 -5.19 -7.15 -3.21
C ILE A 73 -4.19 -8.01 -2.44
N VAL A 74 -2.96 -7.55 -2.34
CA VAL A 74 -1.95 -8.19 -1.49
C VAL A 74 -1.64 -7.22 -0.36
N VAL A 75 -1.92 -7.63 0.88
CA VAL A 75 -1.60 -6.83 2.05
C VAL A 75 -0.35 -7.41 2.71
N MET A 76 0.57 -6.53 3.11
CA MET A 76 1.86 -6.92 3.65
C MET A 76 2.24 -6.07 4.84
N VAL A 77 2.92 -6.69 5.80
CA VAL A 77 3.62 -5.95 6.85
C VAL A 77 5.10 -5.91 6.45
N LEU A 78 5.60 -4.72 6.22
CA LEU A 78 6.99 -4.49 5.84
C LEU A 78 7.78 -3.97 7.04
N GLU A 79 8.99 -4.48 7.21
CA GLU A 79 9.86 -4.10 8.32
C GLU A 79 11.19 -3.59 7.81
N LYS A 80 11.61 -2.45 8.33
CA LYS A 80 12.89 -1.82 7.98
C LYS A 80 13.11 -0.65 8.95
N GLU A 81 14.35 -0.21 9.07
CA GLU A 81 14.63 1.04 9.76
C GLU A 81 13.91 2.18 9.03
N ASN A 82 13.16 3.00 9.76
CA ASN A 82 12.35 4.08 9.19
C ASN A 82 11.39 3.60 8.09
N ALA A 83 10.73 2.46 8.33
CA ALA A 83 9.93 1.78 7.30
C ALA A 83 8.86 2.68 6.68
N VAL A 84 8.16 3.48 7.47
CA VAL A 84 7.09 4.36 6.96
C VAL A 84 7.64 5.33 5.92
N LEU A 85 8.70 6.06 6.28
CA LEU A 85 9.31 7.02 5.36
C LEU A 85 9.95 6.34 4.16
N ALA A 86 10.71 5.27 4.41
CA ALA A 86 11.38 4.52 3.34
C ALA A 86 10.37 3.96 2.33
N ASN A 87 9.23 3.46 2.81
CA ASN A 87 8.19 2.95 1.93
C ASN A 87 7.57 4.06 1.09
N ARG A 88 7.30 5.22 1.70
CA ARG A 88 6.75 6.36 0.96
C ARG A 88 7.70 6.83 -0.15
N GLU A 89 9.00 6.85 0.14
CA GLU A 89 10.00 7.20 -0.87
C GLU A 89 10.03 6.19 -2.01
N LEU A 90 9.96 4.90 -1.70
CA LEU A 90 9.97 3.86 -2.73
C LEU A 90 8.67 3.85 -3.55
N MET A 91 7.54 4.13 -2.93
CA MET A 91 6.27 4.23 -3.65
C MET A 91 6.25 5.39 -4.63
N GLY A 92 6.82 6.52 -4.25
CA GLY A 92 6.80 7.72 -5.07
C GLY A 92 5.56 8.57 -4.87
N ALA A 93 5.45 9.64 -5.65
CA ALA A 93 4.32 10.56 -5.55
C ALA A 93 2.99 9.86 -5.86
N THR A 94 1.93 10.32 -5.20
CA THR A 94 0.58 9.77 -5.38
C THR A 94 0.17 9.76 -6.85
N ASN A 95 0.49 10.83 -7.57
CA ASN A 95 0.28 10.88 -9.01
C ASN A 95 1.49 10.26 -9.70
N PRO A 96 1.31 9.13 -10.44
CA PRO A 96 2.44 8.46 -11.10
C PRO A 96 3.18 9.36 -12.08
N LYS A 97 2.52 10.33 -12.68
CA LYS A 97 3.16 11.28 -13.61
C LYS A 97 4.16 12.19 -12.92
N GLU A 98 3.98 12.43 -11.63
CA GLU A 98 4.87 13.27 -10.82
C GLU A 98 5.90 12.45 -10.05
N ALA A 99 5.80 11.13 -10.07
CA ALA A 99 6.72 10.25 -9.37
C ALA A 99 8.07 10.22 -10.06
N THR A 100 9.14 10.13 -9.26
CA THR A 100 10.50 10.06 -9.82
C THR A 100 10.82 8.66 -10.34
N ASP A 101 11.79 8.57 -11.25
CA ASP A 101 12.25 7.30 -11.78
C ASP A 101 12.73 6.38 -10.66
N GLY A 102 12.48 5.11 -10.79
CA GLY A 102 12.87 4.11 -9.80
C GLY A 102 11.85 3.86 -8.72
N THR A 103 10.76 4.64 -8.69
CA THR A 103 9.66 4.41 -7.74
C THR A 103 8.65 3.43 -8.31
N ILE A 104 7.89 2.80 -7.42
CA ILE A 104 6.86 1.83 -7.82
C ILE A 104 5.78 2.49 -8.67
N ARG A 105 5.32 3.65 -8.24
CA ARG A 105 4.24 4.36 -8.95
C ARG A 105 4.69 4.87 -10.31
N LYS A 106 5.94 5.32 -10.43
CA LYS A 106 6.46 5.72 -11.74
C LYS A 106 6.50 4.56 -12.70
N LYS A 107 6.91 3.41 -12.21
CA LYS A 107 7.08 2.22 -13.05
C LYS A 107 5.75 1.54 -13.41
N TYR A 108 4.83 1.46 -12.45
CA TYR A 108 3.61 0.65 -12.59
C TYR A 108 2.31 1.41 -12.47
N GLY A 109 2.31 2.61 -11.88
CA GLY A 109 1.08 3.37 -11.67
C GLY A 109 0.46 3.82 -12.98
N ILE A 110 -0.87 3.78 -13.04
CA ILE A 110 -1.63 4.18 -14.23
C ILE A 110 -2.17 5.60 -14.07
N SER A 111 -2.72 5.90 -12.90
CA SER A 111 -3.33 7.20 -12.60
C SER A 111 -3.27 7.46 -11.10
N ILE A 112 -3.76 8.60 -10.65
CA ILE A 112 -3.82 8.93 -9.21
C ILE A 112 -4.61 7.86 -8.45
N ASP A 113 -5.71 7.39 -9.02
CA ASP A 113 -6.55 6.37 -8.36
C ASP A 113 -5.97 4.97 -8.51
N LYS A 114 -5.40 4.66 -9.68
CA LYS A 114 -4.81 3.35 -9.98
C LYS A 114 -3.29 3.46 -9.91
N ASN A 115 -2.79 3.74 -8.72
CA ASN A 115 -1.36 3.99 -8.53
C ASN A 115 -0.59 2.81 -7.92
N SER A 116 -1.14 1.63 -8.04
CA SER A 116 -0.52 0.33 -7.77
C SER A 116 -0.32 -0.05 -6.32
N VAL A 117 0.02 0.89 -5.42
CA VAL A 117 0.36 0.56 -4.03
C VAL A 117 -0.18 1.59 -3.06
N HIS A 118 -0.38 1.13 -1.83
CA HIS A 118 -0.71 1.97 -0.68
C HIS A 118 0.32 1.69 0.41
N GLY A 119 0.67 2.72 1.17
CA GLY A 119 1.51 2.58 2.36
C GLY A 119 1.02 3.50 3.45
N SER A 120 1.24 3.10 4.70
CA SER A 120 0.87 3.92 5.85
C SER A 120 1.63 5.25 5.83
N ASP A 121 0.99 6.32 6.28
CA ASP A 121 1.57 7.66 6.25
C ASP A 121 2.22 8.08 7.58
N SER A 122 2.06 7.27 8.62
CA SER A 122 2.66 7.53 9.94
C SER A 122 2.79 6.22 10.71
N ILE A 123 3.61 6.24 11.76
CA ILE A 123 3.77 5.08 12.65
C ILE A 123 2.44 4.74 13.30
N GLU A 124 1.69 5.76 13.72
CA GLU A 124 0.39 5.55 14.36
C GLU A 124 -0.61 4.88 13.42
N ASN A 125 -0.71 5.39 12.19
CA ASN A 125 -1.60 4.80 11.20
C ASN A 125 -1.13 3.42 10.78
N ALA A 126 0.19 3.19 10.72
CA ALA A 126 0.72 1.86 10.43
C ALA A 126 0.20 0.81 11.43
N LYS A 127 0.21 1.14 12.72
CA LYS A 127 -0.29 0.22 13.74
C LYS A 127 -1.76 -0.08 13.57
N ILE A 128 -2.56 0.94 13.29
CA ILE A 128 -4.00 0.80 13.06
C ILE A 128 -4.27 -0.08 11.84
N GLU A 129 -3.58 0.21 10.75
CA GLU A 129 -3.77 -0.50 9.48
C GLU A 129 -3.31 -1.95 9.55
N ILE A 130 -2.16 -2.20 10.19
CA ILE A 130 -1.66 -3.56 10.40
C ILE A 130 -2.67 -4.36 11.22
N ASN A 131 -3.16 -3.78 12.31
CA ASN A 131 -4.14 -4.44 13.16
C ASN A 131 -5.46 -4.72 12.43
N PHE A 132 -5.83 -3.85 11.51
CA PHE A 132 -7.05 -4.02 10.70
C PHE A 132 -6.98 -5.30 9.86
N PHE A 133 -5.85 -5.54 9.19
CA PHE A 133 -5.71 -6.69 8.29
C PHE A 133 -5.15 -7.95 8.97
N PHE A 134 -4.36 -7.79 10.00
CA PHE A 134 -3.63 -8.89 10.65
C PHE A 134 -3.94 -8.95 12.14
N LYS A 135 -5.21 -9.06 12.46
CA LYS A 135 -5.63 -9.29 13.83
C LYS A 135 -5.25 -10.70 14.27
N ASP A 136 -4.55 -10.76 15.36
CA ASP A 136 -4.22 -12.04 15.99
C ASP A 136 -4.79 -12.09 17.40
#